data_9fedfd03200b83954963ff8837c2c7a6
#
_entry.id   9fedfd03200b83954963ff8837c2c7a6
#
_cell.length_a   1.000
_cell.length_b   1.000
_cell.length_c   1.000
_cell.angle_alpha   90.00
_cell.angle_beta   90.00
_cell.angle_gamma   90.00
#
_symmetry.space_group_name_H-M   'P 1'
#
loop_
_entity.id
_entity.type
_entity.pdbx_description
1 polymer ?
#
loop_
_entity_poly.entity_id
_entity_poly.type
_entity_poly.pdbx_seq_one_letter_code
_entity_poly.pdbx_strand_id
1 'polypeptide(L)'
;LRLIRCELMKWRRSPVWLAFLFLPILPALLGTLNYMGNLEILQDTWYSLWTQHTLFSCYFFLPVLVGIYSSYLMHLEVEHNNWNKYLSLPISKGEIFLAKFFATLWMIFFCELWICTLFVISGKIIGLIDPIPWQKLLIWCSFGTLGGGVMASIQLLLSLFFQSFALPVGIAFGGGLSGLLFLAKGFGHLWPYALMAYGM
;
A
#
# COMPACT_ATOMS: atom_id res chain seq x y z
N LEU A 1 4.80 -1.04 22.12
CA LEU A 1 3.42 -1.57 21.91
C LEU A 1 2.34 -0.53 22.21
N ARG A 2 2.39 0.24 23.31
CA ARG A 2 1.37 1.27 23.65
C ARG A 2 1.29 2.37 22.60
N LEU A 3 2.41 2.88 22.10
CA LEU A 3 2.45 3.93 21.07
C LEU A 3 1.80 3.45 19.75
N ILE A 4 2.12 2.24 19.31
CA ILE A 4 1.53 1.66 18.10
C ILE A 4 0.00 1.55 18.24
N ARG A 5 -0.49 1.12 19.41
CA ARG A 5 -1.94 1.10 19.69
C ARG A 5 -2.57 2.48 19.59
N CYS A 6 -1.91 3.52 20.07
CA CYS A 6 -2.39 4.90 19.96
C CYS A 6 -2.52 5.32 18.49
N GLU A 7 -1.51 5.01 17.64
CA GLU A 7 -1.56 5.33 16.22
C GLU A 7 -2.68 4.56 15.49
N LEU A 8 -2.86 3.28 15.79
CA LEU A 8 -3.95 2.48 15.23
C LEU A 8 -5.36 2.96 15.66
N MET A 9 -5.50 3.51 16.87
CA MET A 9 -6.77 4.10 17.32
C MET A 9 -7.13 5.39 16.56
N LYS A 10 -6.14 6.18 16.14
CA LYS A 10 -6.36 7.38 15.30
C LYS A 10 -6.99 6.98 13.98
N TRP A 11 -6.47 5.92 13.36
CA TRP A 11 -7.03 5.38 12.13
C TRP A 11 -8.48 4.92 12.28
N ARG A 12 -8.79 4.12 13.31
CA ARG A 12 -10.15 3.58 13.54
C ARG A 12 -11.22 4.66 13.71
N ARG A 13 -10.82 5.84 14.18
CA ARG A 13 -11.74 6.97 14.45
C ARG A 13 -11.80 7.99 13.30
N SER A 14 -11.13 7.75 12.20
CA SER A 14 -11.07 8.65 11.06
C SER A 14 -11.79 8.06 9.85
N PRO A 15 -12.28 8.88 8.90
CA PRO A 15 -12.86 8.40 7.66
C PRO A 15 -11.82 7.79 6.70
N VAL A 16 -10.52 7.88 7.00
CA VAL A 16 -9.44 7.37 6.13
C VAL A 16 -9.55 5.85 5.91
N TRP A 17 -10.11 5.09 6.87
CA TRP A 17 -10.33 3.65 6.69
C TRP A 17 -11.26 3.34 5.51
N LEU A 18 -12.16 4.25 5.12
CA LEU A 18 -13.01 4.10 3.93
C LEU A 18 -12.18 4.04 2.66
N ALA A 19 -11.12 4.85 2.56
CA ALA A 19 -10.20 4.81 1.42
C ALA A 19 -9.55 3.42 1.27
N PHE A 20 -9.15 2.78 2.39
CA PHE A 20 -8.60 1.43 2.39
C PHE A 20 -9.61 0.36 2.00
N LEU A 21 -10.88 0.56 2.28
CA LEU A 21 -11.93 -0.39 1.90
C LEU A 21 -12.29 -0.26 0.41
N PHE A 22 -12.50 0.95 -0.08
CA PHE A 22 -13.05 1.19 -1.40
C PHE A 22 -11.98 1.34 -2.50
N LEU A 23 -10.85 2.00 -2.21
CA LEU A 23 -9.81 2.21 -3.23
C LEU A 23 -9.26 0.92 -3.83
N PRO A 24 -8.99 -0.18 -3.09
CA PRO A 24 -8.51 -1.43 -3.69
C PRO A 24 -9.51 -2.15 -4.60
N ILE A 25 -10.79 -1.81 -4.53
CA ILE A 25 -11.80 -2.36 -5.45
C ILE A 25 -11.54 -1.91 -6.88
N LEU A 26 -11.07 -0.66 -7.07
CA LEU A 26 -10.79 -0.12 -8.41
C LEU A 26 -9.68 -0.91 -9.15
N PRO A 27 -8.48 -1.12 -8.58
CA PRO A 27 -7.46 -1.94 -9.25
C PRO A 27 -7.88 -3.40 -9.41
N ALA A 28 -8.70 -3.95 -8.51
CA ALA A 28 -9.24 -5.29 -8.67
C ALA A 28 -10.16 -5.38 -9.90
N LEU A 29 -11.05 -4.40 -10.09
CA LEU A 29 -11.90 -4.31 -11.28
C LEU A 29 -11.07 -4.09 -12.55
N LEU A 30 -10.14 -3.12 -12.53
CA LEU A 30 -9.29 -2.83 -13.69
C LEU A 30 -8.41 -4.02 -14.06
N GLY A 31 -7.80 -4.69 -13.07
CA GLY A 31 -7.00 -5.89 -13.30
C GLY A 31 -7.81 -7.04 -13.88
N THR A 32 -9.03 -7.25 -13.38
CA THR A 32 -9.95 -8.27 -13.88
C THR A 32 -10.38 -7.98 -15.32
N LEU A 33 -10.78 -6.73 -15.61
CA LEU A 33 -11.18 -6.33 -16.97
C LEU A 33 -10.01 -6.42 -17.94
N ASN A 34 -8.82 -6.01 -17.52
CA ASN A 34 -7.61 -6.11 -18.33
C ASN A 34 -7.25 -7.57 -18.63
N TYR A 35 -7.36 -8.44 -17.62
CA TYR A 35 -7.16 -9.87 -17.80
C TYR A 35 -8.15 -10.46 -18.84
N MET A 36 -9.45 -10.18 -18.68
CA MET A 36 -10.49 -10.68 -19.61
C MET A 36 -10.31 -10.15 -21.04
N GLY A 37 -9.86 -8.90 -21.19
CA GLY A 37 -9.60 -8.29 -22.51
C GLY A 37 -8.34 -8.80 -23.22
N ASN A 38 -7.45 -9.53 -22.53
CA ASN A 38 -6.17 -10.00 -23.05
C ASN A 38 -5.99 -11.53 -22.96
N LEU A 39 -7.08 -12.29 -22.88
CA LEU A 39 -7.02 -13.77 -22.82
C LEU A 39 -6.33 -14.42 -24.02
N GLU A 40 -6.27 -13.73 -25.17
CA GLU A 40 -5.53 -14.21 -26.34
C GLU A 40 -4.00 -14.27 -26.11
N ILE A 41 -3.47 -13.43 -25.18
CA ILE A 41 -2.05 -13.30 -24.87
C ILE A 41 -1.75 -13.92 -23.51
N LEU A 42 -2.68 -13.77 -22.56
CA LEU A 42 -2.55 -14.26 -21.18
C LEU A 42 -3.07 -15.69 -21.07
N GLN A 43 -2.35 -16.51 -20.31
CA GLN A 43 -2.82 -17.86 -19.99
C GLN A 43 -4.02 -17.80 -19.04
N ASP A 44 -4.95 -18.74 -19.16
CA ASP A 44 -6.09 -18.84 -18.24
C ASP A 44 -5.67 -19.47 -16.90
N THR A 45 -4.95 -18.70 -16.11
CA THR A 45 -4.39 -19.11 -14.83
C THR A 45 -4.51 -18.04 -13.75
N TRP A 46 -4.53 -18.48 -12.48
CA TRP A 46 -4.47 -17.59 -11.33
C TRP A 46 -3.27 -16.65 -11.35
N TYR A 47 -2.13 -17.10 -11.87
CA TYR A 47 -0.94 -16.28 -11.95
C TYR A 47 -1.11 -15.11 -12.91
N SER A 48 -1.67 -15.35 -14.09
CA SER A 48 -1.92 -14.28 -15.07
C SER A 48 -2.92 -13.25 -14.55
N LEU A 49 -3.98 -13.68 -13.87
CA LEU A 49 -4.90 -12.75 -13.20
C LEU A 49 -4.19 -11.94 -12.09
N TRP A 50 -3.30 -12.58 -11.30
CA TRP A 50 -2.54 -11.91 -10.26
C TRP A 50 -1.64 -10.81 -10.80
N THR A 51 -0.94 -11.06 -11.91
CA THR A 51 -0.07 -10.05 -12.53
C THR A 51 -0.84 -8.81 -12.96
N GLN A 52 -2.10 -8.95 -13.41
CA GLN A 52 -2.94 -7.81 -13.78
C GLN A 52 -3.45 -7.04 -12.55
N HIS A 53 -3.84 -7.75 -11.50
CA HIS A 53 -4.24 -7.12 -10.23
C HIS A 53 -3.08 -6.35 -9.60
N THR A 54 -1.89 -6.94 -9.53
CA THR A 54 -0.70 -6.29 -8.95
C THR A 54 -0.19 -5.13 -9.78
N LEU A 55 -0.29 -5.20 -11.11
CA LEU A 55 0.06 -4.09 -12.00
C LEU A 55 -0.69 -2.81 -11.58
N PHE A 56 -2.01 -2.89 -11.46
CA PHE A 56 -2.80 -1.72 -11.08
C PHE A 56 -2.65 -1.38 -9.60
N SER A 57 -2.66 -2.37 -8.71
CA SER A 57 -2.54 -2.13 -7.27
C SER A 57 -1.21 -1.50 -6.89
N CYS A 58 -0.08 -2.09 -7.29
CA CYS A 58 1.23 -1.70 -6.80
C CYS A 58 1.77 -0.41 -7.40
N TYR A 59 1.39 -0.06 -8.62
CA TYR A 59 1.93 1.12 -9.28
C TYR A 59 1.00 2.34 -9.24
N PHE A 60 -0.31 2.15 -9.08
CA PHE A 60 -1.27 3.25 -9.12
C PHE A 60 -1.91 3.52 -7.75
N PHE A 61 -2.45 2.49 -7.10
CA PHE A 61 -3.34 2.71 -5.95
C PHE A 61 -2.66 2.55 -4.59
N LEU A 62 -1.82 1.54 -4.39
CA LEU A 62 -1.13 1.32 -3.12
C LEU A 62 -0.16 2.44 -2.75
N PRO A 63 0.66 3.00 -3.68
CA PRO A 63 1.47 4.16 -3.36
C PRO A 63 0.65 5.34 -2.84
N VAL A 64 -0.49 5.62 -3.48
CA VAL A 64 -1.41 6.69 -3.07
C VAL A 64 -1.98 6.40 -1.67
N LEU A 65 -2.42 5.17 -1.40
CA LEU A 65 -2.94 4.77 -0.08
C LEU A 65 -1.90 4.94 1.03
N VAL A 66 -0.66 4.49 0.77
CA VAL A 66 0.44 4.65 1.72
C VAL A 66 0.75 6.13 1.93
N GLY A 67 0.72 6.94 0.86
CA GLY A 67 0.87 8.40 0.92
C GLY A 67 -0.23 9.06 1.76
N ILE A 68 -1.50 8.72 1.52
CA ILE A 68 -2.66 9.22 2.27
C ILE A 68 -2.50 8.91 3.75
N TYR A 69 -2.19 7.65 4.09
CA TYR A 69 -2.10 7.24 5.48
C TYR A 69 -0.91 7.87 6.20
N SER A 70 0.26 7.90 5.58
CA SER A 70 1.46 8.53 6.13
C SER A 70 1.24 10.03 6.37
N SER A 71 0.67 10.72 5.37
CA SER A 71 0.32 12.15 5.48
C SER A 71 -0.73 12.40 6.56
N TYR A 72 -1.73 11.54 6.67
CA TYR A 72 -2.76 11.65 7.70
C TYR A 72 -2.15 11.55 9.12
N LEU A 73 -1.33 10.54 9.37
CA LEU A 73 -0.70 10.35 10.68
C LEU A 73 0.21 11.51 11.08
N MET A 74 0.87 12.16 10.11
CA MET A 74 1.73 13.32 10.38
C MET A 74 0.91 14.61 10.52
N HIS A 75 -0.09 14.81 9.66
CA HIS A 75 -0.92 16.00 9.67
C HIS A 75 -1.70 16.17 10.99
N LEU A 76 -2.20 15.08 11.57
CA LEU A 76 -2.84 15.11 12.89
C LEU A 76 -1.94 15.68 14.00
N GLU A 77 -0.63 15.51 13.90
CA GLU A 77 0.29 16.04 14.90
C GLU A 77 0.54 17.54 14.69
N VAL A 78 0.54 18.00 13.46
CA VAL A 78 0.75 19.41 13.11
C VAL A 78 -0.50 20.22 13.42
N GLU A 79 -1.66 19.77 12.97
CA GLU A 79 -2.94 20.50 13.04
C GLU A 79 -3.38 20.80 14.49
N HIS A 80 -3.10 19.89 15.42
CA HIS A 80 -3.49 20.02 16.83
C HIS A 80 -2.34 20.44 17.76
N ASN A 81 -1.22 20.93 17.22
CA ASN A 81 -0.01 21.25 18.00
C ASN A 81 0.43 20.10 18.94
N ASN A 82 0.15 18.86 18.55
CA ASN A 82 0.46 17.68 19.35
C ASN A 82 1.95 17.43 19.47
N TRP A 83 2.77 17.96 18.57
CA TRP A 83 4.24 17.89 18.67
C TRP A 83 4.75 18.43 20.00
N ASN A 84 4.22 19.56 20.48
CA ASN A 84 4.60 20.12 21.77
C ASN A 84 4.26 19.18 22.94
N LYS A 85 3.14 18.46 22.85
CA LYS A 85 2.76 17.44 23.84
C LYS A 85 3.67 16.22 23.77
N TYR A 86 4.02 15.74 22.58
CA TYR A 86 4.95 14.61 22.44
C TYR A 86 6.34 14.94 22.94
N LEU A 87 6.84 16.16 22.67
CA LEU A 87 8.17 16.60 23.10
C LEU A 87 8.26 16.82 24.61
N SER A 88 7.14 16.99 25.32
CA SER A 88 7.08 17.06 26.78
C SER A 88 7.01 15.69 27.48
N LEU A 89 6.77 14.61 26.72
CA LEU A 89 6.76 13.26 27.27
C LEU A 89 8.17 12.64 27.26
N PRO A 90 8.48 11.72 28.18
CA PRO A 90 9.75 11.01 28.19
C PRO A 90 9.80 9.93 27.11
N ILE A 91 9.61 10.33 25.83
CA ILE A 91 9.55 9.46 24.66
C ILE A 91 10.51 10.02 23.62
N SER A 92 11.35 9.17 23.04
CA SER A 92 12.27 9.59 21.99
C SER A 92 11.54 9.83 20.65
N LYS A 93 12.06 10.77 19.83
CA LYS A 93 11.53 11.05 18.49
C LYS A 93 11.56 9.79 17.60
N GLY A 94 12.58 8.94 17.78
CA GLY A 94 12.70 7.66 17.08
C GLY A 94 11.58 6.69 17.42
N GLU A 95 11.17 6.60 18.70
CA GLU A 95 10.07 5.73 19.12
C GLU A 95 8.74 6.18 18.52
N ILE A 96 8.52 7.50 18.41
CA ILE A 96 7.32 8.06 17.77
C ILE A 96 7.30 7.70 16.27
N PHE A 97 8.45 7.88 15.59
CA PHE A 97 8.58 7.53 14.18
C PHE A 97 8.36 6.03 13.94
N LEU A 98 8.99 5.17 14.73
CA LEU A 98 8.83 3.72 14.65
C LEU A 98 7.39 3.29 14.93
N ALA A 99 6.71 3.93 15.87
CA ALA A 99 5.29 3.63 16.13
C ALA A 99 4.41 3.94 14.92
N LYS A 100 4.63 5.07 14.24
CA LYS A 100 3.93 5.44 13.01
C LYS A 100 4.29 4.50 11.85
N PHE A 101 5.57 4.14 11.73
CA PHE A 101 6.04 3.19 10.73
C PHE A 101 5.35 1.82 10.88
N PHE A 102 5.36 1.25 12.08
CA PHE A 102 4.70 -0.04 12.32
C PHE A 102 3.19 0.02 12.16
N ALA A 103 2.57 1.15 12.52
CA ALA A 103 1.14 1.35 12.27
C ALA A 103 0.84 1.41 10.77
N THR A 104 1.67 2.09 9.97
CA THR A 104 1.55 2.13 8.51
C THR A 104 1.79 0.75 7.89
N LEU A 105 2.81 0.03 8.35
CA LEU A 105 3.12 -1.33 7.89
C LEU A 105 1.95 -2.30 8.15
N TRP A 106 1.32 -2.19 9.32
CA TRP A 106 0.12 -2.95 9.68
C TRP A 106 -1.05 -2.67 8.72
N MET A 107 -1.22 -1.40 8.36
CA MET A 107 -2.22 -0.98 7.38
C MET A 107 -1.96 -1.55 5.99
N ILE A 108 -0.71 -1.50 5.52
CA ILE A 108 -0.31 -2.10 4.23
C ILE A 108 -0.67 -3.59 4.23
N PHE A 109 -0.28 -4.31 5.27
CA PHE A 109 -0.58 -5.74 5.40
C PHE A 109 -2.09 -6.04 5.29
N PHE A 110 -2.95 -5.30 6.00
CA PHE A 110 -4.41 -5.50 5.88
C PHE A 110 -4.95 -5.11 4.52
N CYS A 111 -4.40 -4.07 3.90
CA CYS A 111 -4.77 -3.68 2.55
C CYS A 111 -4.44 -4.78 1.54
N GLU A 112 -3.28 -5.41 1.67
CA GLU A 112 -2.88 -6.54 0.83
C GLU A 112 -3.74 -7.77 1.04
N LEU A 113 -4.09 -8.10 2.29
CA LEU A 113 -5.05 -9.17 2.57
C LEU A 113 -6.40 -8.91 1.91
N TRP A 114 -6.83 -7.65 1.89
CA TRP A 114 -8.06 -7.25 1.22
C TRP A 114 -7.95 -7.39 -0.30
N ILE A 115 -6.82 -6.97 -0.90
CA ILE A 115 -6.52 -7.17 -2.32
C ILE A 115 -6.51 -8.66 -2.67
N CYS A 116 -5.87 -9.51 -1.86
CA CYS A 116 -5.90 -10.96 -2.04
C CYS A 116 -7.33 -11.53 -2.00
N THR A 117 -8.17 -11.01 -1.11
CA THR A 117 -9.57 -11.41 -1.02
C THR A 117 -10.34 -11.04 -2.29
N LEU A 118 -10.18 -9.79 -2.77
CA LEU A 118 -10.78 -9.32 -4.01
C LEU A 118 -10.28 -10.13 -5.22
N PHE A 119 -9.01 -10.45 -5.27
CA PHE A 119 -8.41 -11.31 -6.29
C PHE A 119 -9.06 -12.70 -6.34
N VAL A 120 -9.22 -13.36 -5.18
CA VAL A 120 -9.87 -14.67 -5.12
C VAL A 120 -11.33 -14.60 -5.55
N ILE A 121 -12.04 -13.55 -5.14
CA ILE A 121 -13.43 -13.30 -5.57
C ILE A 121 -13.49 -13.12 -7.08
N SER A 122 -12.62 -12.28 -7.65
CA SER A 122 -12.55 -12.02 -9.10
C SER A 122 -12.28 -13.31 -9.88
N GLY A 123 -11.30 -14.11 -9.47
CA GLY A 123 -10.97 -15.35 -10.16
C GLY A 123 -12.11 -16.38 -10.15
N LYS A 124 -12.87 -16.44 -9.05
CA LYS A 124 -14.06 -17.29 -8.97
C LYS A 124 -15.20 -16.79 -9.86
N ILE A 125 -15.40 -15.48 -9.94
CA ILE A 125 -16.43 -14.87 -10.81
C ILE A 125 -16.13 -15.16 -12.29
N ILE A 126 -14.85 -15.10 -12.68
CA ILE A 126 -14.41 -15.39 -14.06
C ILE A 126 -14.49 -16.90 -14.37
N GLY A 127 -14.55 -17.76 -13.36
CA GLY A 127 -14.67 -19.20 -13.52
C GLY A 127 -13.33 -19.94 -13.65
N LEU A 128 -12.25 -19.42 -13.06
CA LEU A 128 -10.97 -20.12 -12.99
C LEU A 128 -11.13 -21.46 -12.24
N ILE A 129 -10.76 -22.55 -12.90
CA ILE A 129 -10.98 -23.94 -12.44
C ILE A 129 -9.81 -24.42 -11.58
N ASP A 130 -8.60 -23.90 -11.80
CA ASP A 130 -7.40 -24.29 -11.09
C ASP A 130 -7.52 -24.06 -9.57
N PRO A 131 -6.80 -24.86 -8.75
CA PRO A 131 -6.77 -24.65 -7.30
C PRO A 131 -6.17 -23.30 -6.94
N ILE A 132 -6.79 -22.62 -5.97
CA ILE A 132 -6.31 -21.31 -5.49
C ILE A 132 -4.90 -21.46 -4.90
N PRO A 133 -3.93 -20.63 -5.31
CA PRO A 133 -2.54 -20.74 -4.87
C PRO A 133 -2.29 -20.12 -3.49
N TRP A 134 -2.94 -20.63 -2.43
CA TRP A 134 -2.89 -20.07 -1.06
C TRP A 134 -1.48 -19.82 -0.53
N GLN A 135 -0.57 -20.77 -0.75
CA GLN A 135 0.82 -20.63 -0.28
C GLN A 135 1.53 -19.46 -0.96
N LYS A 136 1.33 -19.30 -2.28
CA LYS A 136 1.91 -18.18 -3.03
C LYS A 136 1.32 -16.85 -2.56
N LEU A 137 0.01 -16.78 -2.34
CA LEU A 137 -0.65 -15.57 -1.83
C LEU A 137 -0.08 -15.12 -0.49
N LEU A 138 0.15 -16.05 0.45
CA LEU A 138 0.78 -15.72 1.73
C LEU A 138 2.21 -15.19 1.57
N ILE A 139 2.99 -15.79 0.68
CA ILE A 139 4.35 -15.36 0.37
C ILE A 139 4.32 -13.97 -0.25
N TRP A 140 3.49 -13.75 -1.25
CA TRP A 140 3.35 -12.46 -1.95
C TRP A 140 2.89 -11.35 -0.99
N CYS A 141 1.87 -11.58 -0.16
CA CYS A 141 1.47 -10.63 0.87
C CYS A 141 2.62 -10.27 1.82
N SER A 142 3.39 -11.26 2.25
CA SER A 142 4.49 -11.02 3.19
C SER A 142 5.60 -10.18 2.58
N PHE A 143 6.06 -10.53 1.38
CA PHE A 143 7.10 -9.78 0.68
C PHE A 143 6.60 -8.43 0.16
N GLY A 144 5.37 -8.35 -0.33
CA GLY A 144 4.74 -7.09 -0.70
C GLY A 144 4.68 -6.11 0.47
N THR A 145 4.28 -6.59 1.66
CA THR A 145 4.29 -5.78 2.90
C THR A 145 5.70 -5.27 3.23
N LEU A 146 6.75 -6.09 3.07
CA LEU A 146 8.13 -5.65 3.29
C LEU A 146 8.55 -4.58 2.27
N GLY A 147 8.26 -4.78 1.00
CA GLY A 147 8.48 -3.76 -0.05
C GLY A 147 7.70 -2.47 0.21
N GLY A 148 6.44 -2.59 0.63
CA GLY A 148 5.60 -1.48 1.08
C GLY A 148 6.16 -0.73 2.29
N GLY A 149 6.90 -1.42 3.16
CA GLY A 149 7.60 -0.81 4.29
C GLY A 149 8.67 0.20 3.87
N VAL A 150 9.39 -0.07 2.78
CA VAL A 150 10.36 0.89 2.21
C VAL A 150 9.65 2.15 1.76
N MET A 151 8.55 2.00 1.03
CA MET A 151 7.71 3.10 0.58
C MET A 151 7.13 3.89 1.77
N ALA A 152 6.63 3.20 2.80
CA ALA A 152 6.09 3.81 4.01
C ALA A 152 7.14 4.67 4.74
N SER A 153 8.38 4.21 4.84
CA SER A 153 9.49 4.98 5.44
C SER A 153 9.71 6.30 4.72
N ILE A 154 9.77 6.26 3.39
CA ILE A 154 9.94 7.45 2.54
C ILE A 154 8.75 8.39 2.70
N GLN A 155 7.52 7.86 2.65
CA GLN A 155 6.31 8.67 2.74
C GLN A 155 6.14 9.33 4.11
N LEU A 156 6.48 8.64 5.21
CA LEU A 156 6.49 9.22 6.55
C LEU A 156 7.52 10.35 6.67
N LEU A 157 8.71 10.19 6.09
CA LEU A 157 9.73 11.25 6.06
C LEU A 157 9.26 12.45 5.23
N LEU A 158 8.74 12.22 4.03
CA LEU A 158 8.19 13.30 3.19
C LEU A 158 7.07 14.04 3.92
N SER A 159 6.16 13.33 4.57
CA SER A 159 5.05 13.92 5.32
C SER A 159 5.51 14.68 6.57
N LEU A 160 6.71 14.40 7.08
CA LEU A 160 7.33 15.16 8.15
C LEU A 160 7.89 16.50 7.64
N PHE A 161 8.49 16.51 6.45
CA PHE A 161 9.08 17.72 5.86
C PHE A 161 8.05 18.66 5.24
N PHE A 162 6.99 18.11 4.65
CA PHE A 162 5.97 18.90 3.98
C PHE A 162 4.72 19.07 4.86
N GLN A 163 4.36 20.31 5.17
CA GLN A 163 3.15 20.62 5.94
C GLN A 163 1.85 20.38 5.15
N SER A 164 1.96 20.25 3.83
CA SER A 164 0.82 19.93 2.95
C SER A 164 0.48 18.43 3.01
N PHE A 165 -0.80 18.13 3.14
CA PHE A 165 -1.32 16.77 3.02
C PHE A 165 -1.18 16.21 1.59
N ALA A 166 -1.46 17.05 0.59
CA ALA A 166 -1.56 16.64 -0.81
C ALA A 166 -0.19 16.36 -1.46
N LEU A 167 0.86 17.07 -1.05
CA LEU A 167 2.17 16.97 -1.71
C LEU A 167 2.81 15.60 -1.56
N PRO A 168 2.92 15.00 -0.35
CA PRO A 168 3.44 13.63 -0.20
C PRO A 168 2.59 12.60 -0.95
N VAL A 169 1.27 12.77 -1.00
CA VAL A 169 0.37 11.89 -1.75
C VAL A 169 0.64 11.99 -3.25
N GLY A 170 0.84 13.21 -3.77
CA GLY A 170 1.22 13.43 -5.17
C GLY A 170 2.58 12.81 -5.52
N ILE A 171 3.57 12.93 -4.61
CA ILE A 171 4.87 12.29 -4.77
C ILE A 171 4.73 10.76 -4.75
N ALA A 172 3.87 10.20 -3.90
CA ALA A 172 3.59 8.76 -3.87
C ALA A 172 3.03 8.27 -5.20
N PHE A 173 2.05 9.00 -5.75
CA PHE A 173 1.46 8.67 -7.05
C PHE A 173 2.49 8.76 -8.17
N GLY A 174 3.24 9.85 -8.27
CA GLY A 174 4.31 10.02 -9.25
C GLY A 174 5.42 8.98 -9.10
N GLY A 175 5.78 8.61 -7.85
CA GLY A 175 6.72 7.55 -7.53
C GLY A 175 6.25 6.17 -7.99
N GLY A 176 4.97 5.86 -7.81
CA GLY A 176 4.35 4.64 -8.31
C GLY A 176 4.35 4.58 -9.85
N LEU A 177 3.89 5.64 -10.51
CA LEU A 177 3.89 5.72 -11.98
C LEU A 177 5.29 5.61 -12.58
N SER A 178 6.28 6.30 -12.00
CA SER A 178 7.67 6.16 -12.43
C SER A 178 8.21 4.75 -12.23
N GLY A 179 7.68 4.00 -11.25
CA GLY A 179 8.01 2.59 -11.05
C GLY A 179 7.75 1.72 -12.28
N LEU A 180 6.70 1.99 -13.05
CA LEU A 180 6.45 1.32 -14.34
C LEU A 180 7.55 1.59 -15.37
N LEU A 181 8.06 2.82 -15.43
CA LEU A 181 9.16 3.16 -16.35
C LEU A 181 10.45 2.46 -15.96
N PHE A 182 10.73 2.37 -14.65
CA PHE A 182 11.90 1.65 -14.14
C PHE A 182 11.75 0.14 -14.38
N LEU A 183 10.55 -0.42 -14.21
CA LEU A 183 10.25 -1.81 -14.52
C LEU A 183 10.51 -2.11 -16.01
N ALA A 184 9.96 -1.29 -16.91
CA ALA A 184 10.10 -1.45 -18.35
C ALA A 184 11.56 -1.40 -18.83
N LYS A 185 12.42 -0.67 -18.11
CA LYS A 185 13.86 -0.59 -18.36
C LYS A 185 14.69 -1.65 -17.65
N GLY A 186 14.07 -2.57 -16.88
CA GLY A 186 14.75 -3.61 -16.11
C GLY A 186 15.39 -3.14 -14.79
N PHE A 187 15.22 -1.88 -14.40
CA PHE A 187 15.79 -1.29 -13.19
C PHE A 187 14.77 -1.16 -12.03
N GLY A 188 13.63 -1.81 -12.12
CA GLY A 188 12.56 -1.68 -11.12
C GLY A 188 13.00 -2.06 -9.69
N HIS A 189 13.93 -3.01 -9.54
CA HIS A 189 14.49 -3.41 -8.24
C HIS A 189 15.28 -2.30 -7.51
N LEU A 190 15.72 -1.28 -8.23
CA LEU A 190 16.40 -0.11 -7.66
C LEU A 190 15.43 1.01 -7.26
N TRP A 191 14.16 0.93 -7.68
CA TRP A 191 13.19 1.98 -7.42
C TRP A 191 12.32 1.67 -6.21
N PRO A 192 12.38 2.47 -5.13
CA PRO A 192 11.69 2.17 -3.87
C PRO A 192 10.19 1.91 -4.02
N TYR A 193 9.51 2.63 -4.91
CA TYR A 193 8.07 2.49 -5.14
C TYR A 193 7.69 1.26 -5.99
N ALA A 194 8.66 0.63 -6.64
CA ALA A 194 8.45 -0.61 -7.38
C ALA A 194 8.73 -1.87 -6.55
N LEU A 195 9.41 -1.75 -5.39
CA LEU A 195 9.80 -2.89 -4.56
C LEU A 195 8.61 -3.71 -4.06
N MET A 196 7.47 -3.06 -3.85
CA MET A 196 6.24 -3.75 -3.46
C MET A 196 5.78 -4.73 -4.55
N ALA A 197 5.80 -4.30 -5.81
CA ALA A 197 5.45 -5.15 -6.95
C ALA A 197 6.44 -6.30 -7.17
N TYR A 198 7.71 -6.12 -6.81
CA TYR A 198 8.70 -7.20 -6.83
C TYR A 198 8.48 -8.25 -5.74
N GLY A 199 7.83 -7.88 -4.64
CA GLY A 199 7.45 -8.79 -3.56
C GLY A 199 6.22 -9.63 -3.90
N MET A 200 5.36 -9.11 -4.73
CA MET A 200 4.08 -9.70 -5.13
C MET A 200 4.16 -10.37 -6.51
#